data_655519089c54fa54c46ad7997ac46a11
#
_entry.id   655519089c54fa54c46ad7997ac46a11
#
_cell.length_a   1.000
_cell.length_b   1.000
_cell.length_c   1.000
_cell.angle_alpha   90.00
_cell.angle_beta   90.00
_cell.angle_gamma   90.00
#
_symmetry.space_group_name_H-M   'P 1'
#
loop_
_entity.id
_entity.type
_entity.pdbx_description
1 polymer ?
#
loop_
_entity_poly.entity_id
_entity_poly.type
_entity_poly.pdbx_seq_one_letter_code
_entity_poly.pdbx_strand_id
1 'polypeptide(L)'
;MDMKKITLIIVLVLLTVTAKLETKVNFIQHFVKSFTEETTSPLTYEQNHQELLEAIILVETRGDSTKVGDGGKAVGILQIHPIMVREVNNCAEKLSIEKKFTYEDRKSKTKSIEMFWIWAKCHHKDSSDEKIARNWNGGPNGHKYKSTKHYWNKVQAELKELELYAENK
;
A
#
# COMPACT_ATOMS: atom_id res chain seq x y z
N MET A 1 -25.54 57.00 -32.51
CA MET A 1 -24.29 56.54 -31.90
C MET A 1 -23.32 56.29 -33.05
N ASP A 2 -22.14 56.88 -32.96
CA ASP A 2 -21.13 56.84 -34.03
C ASP A 2 -20.67 55.37 -34.28
N MET A 3 -20.71 54.93 -35.54
CA MET A 3 -20.31 53.56 -35.94
C MET A 3 -18.93 53.16 -35.39
N LYS A 4 -17.97 54.08 -35.32
CA LYS A 4 -16.64 53.86 -34.75
C LYS A 4 -16.69 53.50 -33.25
N LYS A 5 -17.61 54.09 -32.48
CA LYS A 5 -17.81 53.79 -31.08
C LYS A 5 -18.43 52.40 -30.87
N ILE A 6 -19.34 51.98 -31.73
CA ILE A 6 -19.97 50.66 -31.71
C ILE A 6 -18.92 49.58 -31.99
N THR A 7 -18.09 49.79 -33.03
CA THR A 7 -17.01 48.85 -33.38
C THR A 7 -16.02 48.70 -32.27
N LEU A 8 -15.62 49.80 -31.60
CA LEU A 8 -14.68 49.77 -30.46
C LEU A 8 -15.26 48.98 -29.27
N ILE A 9 -16.54 49.16 -28.96
CA ILE A 9 -17.22 48.43 -27.89
C ILE A 9 -17.27 46.93 -28.18
N ILE A 10 -17.59 46.53 -29.42
CA ILE A 10 -17.64 45.12 -29.84
C ILE A 10 -16.26 44.48 -29.73
N VAL A 11 -15.20 45.16 -30.16
CA VAL A 11 -13.81 44.67 -30.02
C VAL A 11 -13.41 44.51 -28.57
N LEU A 12 -13.74 45.48 -27.70
CA LEU A 12 -13.43 45.36 -26.25
C LEU A 12 -14.19 44.20 -25.59
N VAL A 13 -15.45 43.98 -25.94
CA VAL A 13 -16.25 42.86 -25.42
C VAL A 13 -15.67 41.53 -25.90
N LEU A 14 -15.29 41.40 -27.17
CA LEU A 14 -14.65 40.24 -27.72
C LEU A 14 -13.31 39.93 -27.00
N LEU A 15 -12.46 40.92 -26.77
CA LEU A 15 -11.20 40.77 -26.03
C LEU A 15 -11.41 40.33 -24.58
N THR A 16 -12.44 40.84 -23.91
CA THR A 16 -12.73 40.40 -22.52
C THR A 16 -13.30 38.98 -22.44
N VAL A 17 -14.06 38.56 -23.47
CA VAL A 17 -14.59 37.19 -23.55
C VAL A 17 -13.48 36.20 -23.87
N THR A 18 -12.56 36.53 -24.79
CA THR A 18 -11.40 35.66 -25.08
C THR A 18 -10.47 35.52 -23.89
N ALA A 19 -10.14 36.61 -23.19
CA ALA A 19 -9.31 36.57 -22.00
C ALA A 19 -9.93 35.68 -20.85
N LYS A 20 -11.27 35.78 -20.67
CA LYS A 20 -11.96 34.88 -19.70
C LYS A 20 -11.98 33.43 -20.16
N LEU A 21 -12.02 33.16 -21.46
CA LEU A 21 -11.96 31.81 -22.00
C LEU A 21 -10.58 31.19 -21.80
N GLU A 22 -9.51 31.97 -22.07
CA GLU A 22 -8.12 31.52 -21.86
C GLU A 22 -7.82 31.22 -20.38
N THR A 23 -8.27 32.06 -19.45
CA THR A 23 -8.10 31.79 -18.00
C THR A 23 -8.83 30.51 -17.57
N LYS A 24 -10.01 30.25 -18.13
CA LYS A 24 -10.79 29.04 -17.83
C LYS A 24 -10.16 27.79 -18.43
N VAL A 25 -9.62 27.86 -19.64
CA VAL A 25 -8.88 26.78 -20.29
C VAL A 25 -7.59 26.46 -19.51
N ASN A 26 -6.83 27.47 -19.13
CA ASN A 26 -5.60 27.30 -18.34
C ASN A 26 -5.90 26.68 -16.97
N PHE A 27 -6.99 27.10 -16.31
CA PHE A 27 -7.41 26.49 -15.05
C PHE A 27 -7.77 25.00 -15.23
N ILE A 28 -8.54 24.67 -16.27
CA ILE A 28 -8.91 23.27 -16.56
C ILE A 28 -7.67 22.45 -16.91
N GLN A 29 -6.74 22.97 -17.69
CA GLN A 29 -5.49 22.28 -18.01
C GLN A 29 -4.63 22.04 -16.78
N HIS A 30 -4.52 23.04 -15.89
CA HIS A 30 -3.78 22.89 -14.62
C HIS A 30 -4.48 21.88 -13.70
N PHE A 31 -5.82 21.90 -13.63
CA PHE A 31 -6.61 20.95 -12.86
C PHE A 31 -6.47 19.52 -13.39
N VAL A 32 -6.61 19.34 -14.72
CA VAL A 32 -6.41 18.03 -15.37
C VAL A 32 -4.97 17.53 -15.16
N LYS A 33 -3.97 18.40 -15.28
CA LYS A 33 -2.57 18.06 -15.07
C LYS A 33 -2.30 17.62 -13.63
N SER A 34 -2.86 18.31 -12.62
CA SER A 34 -2.75 17.90 -11.23
C SER A 34 -3.41 16.52 -10.96
N PHE A 35 -4.53 16.23 -11.64
CA PHE A 35 -5.20 14.93 -11.52
C PHE A 35 -4.45 13.80 -12.25
N THR A 36 -3.81 14.09 -13.39
CA THR A 36 -3.02 13.09 -14.14
C THR A 36 -1.64 12.85 -13.51
N GLU A 37 -1.05 13.84 -12.87
CA GLU A 37 0.21 13.66 -12.12
C GLU A 37 0.02 12.80 -10.87
N GLU A 38 -1.14 12.87 -10.21
CA GLU A 38 -1.46 12.04 -9.04
C GLU A 38 -1.68 10.55 -9.41
N THR A 39 -2.12 10.27 -10.64
CA THR A 39 -2.33 8.89 -11.15
C THR A 39 -1.09 8.27 -11.82
N THR A 40 -0.01 9.02 -12.02
CA THR A 40 1.24 8.54 -12.65
C THR A 40 2.41 8.38 -11.68
N SER A 41 2.23 8.66 -10.40
CA SER A 41 3.27 8.33 -9.42
C SER A 41 3.36 6.81 -9.27
N PRO A 42 4.55 6.21 -9.31
CA PRO A 42 4.69 4.77 -9.08
C PRO A 42 4.08 4.41 -7.74
N LEU A 43 3.31 3.31 -7.71
CA LEU A 43 2.69 2.80 -6.48
C LEU A 43 3.73 2.70 -5.37
N THR A 44 3.34 3.03 -4.14
CA THR A 44 4.21 2.82 -2.98
C THR A 44 4.46 1.33 -2.77
N TYR A 45 5.50 0.99 -2.01
CA TYR A 45 5.80 -0.41 -1.68
C TYR A 45 4.59 -1.13 -1.06
N GLU A 46 3.89 -0.45 -0.16
CA GLU A 46 2.69 -0.98 0.49
C GLU A 46 1.55 -1.22 -0.51
N GLN A 47 1.31 -0.28 -1.41
CA GLN A 47 0.27 -0.43 -2.44
C GLN A 47 0.56 -1.61 -3.37
N ASN A 48 1.84 -1.82 -3.75
CA ASN A 48 2.24 -2.93 -4.61
C ASN A 48 2.05 -4.31 -3.96
N HIS A 49 2.10 -4.41 -2.62
CA HIS A 49 2.02 -5.67 -1.89
C HIS A 49 0.82 -5.75 -0.94
N GLN A 50 -0.19 -4.88 -1.12
CA GLN A 50 -1.37 -4.84 -0.24
C GLN A 50 -2.16 -6.15 -0.30
N GLU A 51 -2.41 -6.67 -1.49
CA GLU A 51 -3.10 -7.94 -1.68
C GLU A 51 -2.34 -9.11 -1.06
N LEU A 52 -1.01 -9.10 -1.15
CA LEU A 52 -0.17 -10.10 -0.49
C LEU A 52 -0.36 -10.07 1.03
N LEU A 53 -0.37 -8.90 1.65
CA LEU A 53 -0.62 -8.78 3.08
C LEU A 53 -2.01 -9.32 3.46
N GLU A 54 -3.03 -8.98 2.69
CA GLU A 54 -4.40 -9.45 2.92
C GLU A 54 -4.48 -10.99 2.79
N ALA A 55 -3.87 -11.57 1.76
CA ALA A 55 -3.79 -13.02 1.59
C ALA A 55 -3.03 -13.70 2.76
N ILE A 56 -1.93 -13.12 3.23
CA ILE A 56 -1.21 -13.63 4.41
C ILE A 56 -2.12 -13.60 5.65
N ILE A 57 -2.84 -12.51 5.90
CA ILE A 57 -3.78 -12.39 7.02
C ILE A 57 -4.87 -13.47 6.93
N LEU A 58 -5.41 -13.73 5.75
CA LEU A 58 -6.42 -14.76 5.54
C LEU A 58 -5.86 -16.15 5.83
N VAL A 59 -4.65 -16.45 5.42
CA VAL A 59 -3.98 -17.74 5.69
C VAL A 59 -3.70 -17.93 7.18
N GLU A 60 -3.22 -16.88 7.88
CA GLU A 60 -2.83 -16.95 9.29
C GLU A 60 -4.04 -17.07 10.23
N THR A 61 -5.05 -16.26 10.04
CA THR A 61 -6.10 -16.09 11.04
C THR A 61 -7.52 -15.90 10.50
N ARG A 62 -7.71 -15.79 9.18
CA ARG A 62 -8.98 -15.33 8.58
C ARG A 62 -9.42 -13.94 9.10
N GLY A 63 -8.47 -13.10 9.50
CA GLY A 63 -8.74 -11.77 10.04
C GLY A 63 -8.99 -11.70 11.55
N ASP A 64 -8.92 -12.82 12.28
CA ASP A 64 -9.09 -12.85 13.72
C ASP A 64 -7.83 -12.32 14.44
N SER A 65 -7.94 -11.10 14.97
CA SER A 65 -6.85 -10.44 15.72
C SER A 65 -6.65 -11.00 17.14
N THR A 66 -7.57 -11.81 17.63
CA THR A 66 -7.49 -12.39 18.99
C THR A 66 -6.77 -13.73 19.01
N LYS A 67 -6.47 -14.30 17.83
CA LYS A 67 -5.91 -15.63 17.69
C LYS A 67 -4.54 -15.76 18.36
N VAL A 68 -4.36 -16.86 19.07
CA VAL A 68 -3.10 -17.26 19.69
C VAL A 68 -2.78 -18.68 19.26
N GLY A 69 -1.60 -18.88 18.68
CA GLY A 69 -1.12 -20.15 18.16
C GLY A 69 0.24 -20.53 18.73
N ASP A 70 0.79 -21.66 18.26
CA ASP A 70 2.12 -22.16 18.58
C ASP A 70 2.44 -22.13 20.09
N GLY A 71 1.54 -22.68 20.91
CA GLY A 71 1.71 -22.71 22.36
C GLY A 71 1.84 -21.33 23.02
N GLY A 72 1.18 -20.32 22.48
CA GLY A 72 1.18 -18.94 22.99
C GLY A 72 2.25 -18.03 22.37
N LYS A 73 3.08 -18.54 21.46
CA LYS A 73 4.16 -17.76 20.84
C LYS A 73 3.67 -16.91 19.67
N ALA A 74 2.81 -17.46 18.81
CA ALA A 74 2.23 -16.78 17.68
C ALA A 74 0.98 -16.00 18.14
N VAL A 75 0.93 -14.68 17.93
CA VAL A 75 -0.13 -13.82 18.46
C VAL A 75 -0.64 -12.85 17.42
N GLY A 76 -1.97 -12.64 17.44
CA GLY A 76 -2.65 -11.62 16.68
C GLY A 76 -2.86 -11.98 15.21
N ILE A 77 -3.33 -11.01 14.45
CA ILE A 77 -3.83 -11.17 13.08
C ILE A 77 -2.79 -11.78 12.10
N LEU A 78 -1.52 -11.55 12.35
CA LEU A 78 -0.38 -12.01 11.55
C LEU A 78 0.46 -13.09 12.24
N GLN A 79 -0.04 -13.64 13.35
CA GLN A 79 0.64 -14.70 14.13
C GLN A 79 2.12 -14.40 14.44
N ILE A 80 2.38 -13.17 14.89
CA ILE A 80 3.73 -12.64 15.11
C ILE A 80 4.37 -13.30 16.33
N HIS A 81 5.56 -13.86 16.18
CA HIS A 81 6.40 -14.40 17.24
C HIS A 81 7.21 -13.29 17.95
N PRO A 82 7.61 -13.48 19.24
CA PRO A 82 8.44 -12.51 19.96
C PRO A 82 9.76 -12.16 19.25
N ILE A 83 10.35 -13.13 18.56
CA ILE A 83 11.59 -12.91 17.80
C ILE A 83 11.39 -11.93 16.66
N MET A 84 10.21 -11.96 16.01
CA MET A 84 9.88 -11.04 14.94
C MET A 84 9.75 -9.60 15.46
N VAL A 85 9.19 -9.39 16.66
CA VAL A 85 9.13 -8.04 17.27
C VAL A 85 10.52 -7.46 17.47
N ARG A 86 11.49 -8.27 17.89
CA ARG A 86 12.90 -7.83 18.02
C ARG A 86 13.48 -7.46 16.64
N GLU A 87 13.24 -8.31 15.63
CA GLU A 87 13.73 -8.06 14.30
C GLU A 87 13.11 -6.79 13.67
N VAL A 88 11.81 -6.56 13.87
CA VAL A 88 11.14 -5.33 13.44
C VAL A 88 11.74 -4.08 14.10
N ASN A 89 12.07 -4.15 15.40
CA ASN A 89 12.72 -3.03 16.07
C ASN A 89 14.13 -2.76 15.51
N ASN A 90 14.90 -3.80 15.21
CA ASN A 90 16.19 -3.66 14.53
C ASN A 90 16.03 -3.04 13.12
N CYS A 91 14.98 -3.44 12.39
CA CYS A 91 14.66 -2.89 11.09
C CYS A 91 14.23 -1.42 11.19
N ALA A 92 13.43 -1.05 12.19
CA ALA A 92 13.05 0.34 12.43
C ALA A 92 14.28 1.23 12.65
N GLU A 93 15.24 0.79 13.47
CA GLU A 93 16.51 1.49 13.67
C GLU A 93 17.29 1.66 12.35
N LYS A 94 17.45 0.59 11.56
CA LYS A 94 18.14 0.62 10.27
C LYS A 94 17.49 1.56 9.25
N LEU A 95 16.16 1.66 9.30
CA LEU A 95 15.38 2.52 8.40
C LEU A 95 15.17 3.94 8.95
N SER A 96 15.77 4.28 10.10
CA SER A 96 15.60 5.56 10.81
C SER A 96 14.12 5.89 11.12
N ILE A 97 13.35 4.86 11.46
CA ILE A 97 11.95 4.98 11.88
C ILE A 97 11.93 5.11 13.41
N GLU A 98 11.47 6.24 13.92
CA GLU A 98 11.37 6.52 15.35
C GLU A 98 10.18 5.78 15.99
N LYS A 99 10.21 4.45 15.97
CA LYS A 99 9.19 3.58 16.56
C LYS A 99 9.82 2.38 17.24
N LYS A 100 9.22 1.97 18.36
CA LYS A 100 9.61 0.78 19.10
C LYS A 100 8.36 0.00 19.48
N PHE A 101 8.30 -1.25 19.05
CA PHE A 101 7.21 -2.18 19.34
C PHE A 101 7.52 -3.03 20.56
N THR A 102 6.47 -3.34 21.33
CA THR A 102 6.47 -4.27 22.45
C THR A 102 5.84 -5.60 22.04
N TYR A 103 5.99 -6.62 22.88
CA TYR A 103 5.35 -7.92 22.63
C TYR A 103 3.82 -7.84 22.65
N GLU A 104 3.24 -6.93 23.42
CA GLU A 104 1.79 -6.72 23.48
C GLU A 104 1.23 -6.09 22.21
N ASP A 105 2.03 -5.34 21.47
CA ASP A 105 1.62 -4.68 20.23
C ASP A 105 1.18 -5.67 19.14
N ARG A 106 1.59 -6.94 19.22
CA ARG A 106 1.14 -8.02 18.34
C ARG A 106 -0.38 -8.29 18.41
N LYS A 107 -1.04 -7.90 19.50
CA LYS A 107 -2.50 -7.99 19.67
C LYS A 107 -3.26 -6.91 18.93
N SER A 108 -2.60 -5.83 18.56
CA SER A 108 -3.18 -4.74 17.79
C SER A 108 -3.07 -5.04 16.29
N LYS A 109 -4.23 -5.09 15.60
CA LYS A 109 -4.27 -5.25 14.14
C LYS A 109 -3.40 -4.22 13.42
N THR A 110 -3.58 -2.94 13.75
CA THR A 110 -2.84 -1.83 13.10
C THR A 110 -1.33 -1.95 13.32
N LYS A 111 -0.90 -2.21 14.57
CA LYS A 111 0.52 -2.35 14.88
C LYS A 111 1.14 -3.62 14.27
N SER A 112 0.39 -4.72 14.18
CA SER A 112 0.85 -5.93 13.49
C SER A 112 1.09 -5.69 12.00
N ILE A 113 0.19 -4.98 11.33
CA ILE A 113 0.35 -4.59 9.93
C ILE A 113 1.55 -3.65 9.76
N GLU A 114 1.73 -2.69 10.65
CA GLU A 114 2.87 -1.80 10.63
C GLU A 114 4.20 -2.55 10.82
N MET A 115 4.26 -3.51 11.74
CA MET A 115 5.40 -4.40 11.92
C MET A 115 5.73 -5.19 10.66
N PHE A 116 4.70 -5.70 9.95
CA PHE A 116 4.91 -6.40 8.69
C PHE A 116 5.56 -5.49 7.63
N TRP A 117 5.06 -4.26 7.45
CA TRP A 117 5.60 -3.34 6.48
C TRP A 117 7.04 -2.90 6.76
N ILE A 118 7.38 -2.65 8.03
CA ILE A 118 8.75 -2.30 8.42
C ILE A 118 9.70 -3.47 8.11
N TRP A 119 9.32 -4.70 8.48
CA TRP A 119 10.09 -5.90 8.19
C TRP A 119 10.23 -6.13 6.67
N ALA A 120 9.14 -6.03 5.93
CA ALA A 120 9.13 -6.25 4.50
C ALA A 120 9.99 -5.23 3.75
N LYS A 121 9.89 -3.94 4.06
CA LYS A 121 10.75 -2.91 3.49
C LYS A 121 12.23 -3.11 3.82
N CYS A 122 12.53 -3.54 5.04
CA CYS A 122 13.90 -3.75 5.51
C CYS A 122 14.61 -4.89 4.77
N HIS A 123 13.89 -6.00 4.50
CA HIS A 123 14.48 -7.23 4.00
C HIS A 123 14.09 -7.58 2.56
N HIS A 124 13.01 -7.01 2.04
CA HIS A 124 12.36 -7.49 0.83
C HIS A 124 12.00 -6.38 -0.16
N LYS A 125 12.69 -5.25 -0.14
CA LYS A 125 12.41 -4.09 -0.98
C LYS A 125 12.18 -4.44 -2.46
N ASP A 126 12.98 -5.37 -2.99
CA ASP A 126 12.96 -5.80 -4.39
C ASP A 126 12.65 -7.30 -4.52
N SER A 127 11.88 -7.85 -3.58
CA SER A 127 11.54 -9.29 -3.57
C SER A 127 10.17 -9.54 -4.17
N SER A 128 9.99 -10.73 -4.78
CA SER A 128 8.67 -11.20 -5.21
C SER A 128 7.79 -11.57 -4.01
N ASP A 129 6.48 -11.57 -4.21
CA ASP A 129 5.47 -11.98 -3.21
C ASP A 129 5.73 -13.38 -2.67
N GLU A 130 6.11 -14.34 -3.53
CA GLU A 130 6.50 -15.67 -3.09
C GLU A 130 7.63 -15.63 -2.06
N LYS A 131 8.67 -14.84 -2.33
CA LYS A 131 9.83 -14.76 -1.43
C LYS A 131 9.44 -14.07 -0.12
N ILE A 132 8.63 -13.02 -0.15
CA ILE A 132 8.12 -12.33 1.03
C ILE A 132 7.31 -13.32 1.88
N ALA A 133 6.28 -13.95 1.32
CA ALA A 133 5.39 -14.87 2.02
C ALA A 133 6.15 -16.07 2.62
N ARG A 134 7.04 -16.68 1.85
CA ARG A 134 7.81 -17.84 2.32
C ARG A 134 8.82 -17.48 3.40
N ASN A 135 9.40 -16.27 3.35
CA ASN A 135 10.29 -15.79 4.41
C ASN A 135 9.51 -15.33 5.64
N TRP A 136 8.28 -14.82 5.47
CA TRP A 136 7.40 -14.57 6.61
C TRP A 136 7.14 -15.83 7.42
N ASN A 137 6.79 -16.93 6.75
CA ASN A 137 6.48 -18.20 7.37
C ASN A 137 7.72 -18.96 7.88
N GLY A 138 8.81 -18.95 7.12
CA GLY A 138 9.97 -19.82 7.36
C GLY A 138 11.24 -19.10 7.84
N GLY A 139 11.17 -17.78 8.12
CA GLY A 139 12.31 -16.96 8.52
C GLY A 139 13.19 -16.53 7.33
N PRO A 140 14.40 -15.96 7.57
CA PRO A 140 15.21 -15.27 6.57
C PRO A 140 15.54 -16.08 5.30
N ASN A 141 15.59 -17.39 5.41
CA ASN A 141 15.87 -18.33 4.31
C ASN A 141 14.66 -19.20 3.94
N GLY A 142 13.46 -18.84 4.41
CA GLY A 142 12.24 -19.62 4.19
C GLY A 142 11.98 -19.94 2.72
N HIS A 143 12.27 -19.00 1.81
CA HIS A 143 12.13 -19.20 0.37
C HIS A 143 12.96 -20.37 -0.19
N LYS A 144 14.00 -20.83 0.52
CA LYS A 144 14.84 -21.98 0.13
C LYS A 144 14.26 -23.32 0.61
N TYR A 145 13.36 -23.31 1.60
CA TYR A 145 12.87 -24.54 2.23
C TYR A 145 11.66 -25.10 1.48
N LYS A 146 11.67 -26.42 1.21
CA LYS A 146 10.53 -27.09 0.57
C LYS A 146 9.26 -27.00 1.42
N SER A 147 9.39 -27.02 2.74
CA SER A 147 8.27 -26.93 3.69
C SER A 147 7.43 -25.67 3.54
N THR A 148 8.03 -24.53 3.20
CA THR A 148 7.31 -23.26 3.01
C THR A 148 6.56 -23.15 1.67
N LYS A 149 6.78 -24.10 0.73
CA LYS A 149 6.00 -24.13 -0.52
C LYS A 149 4.51 -24.38 -0.26
N HIS A 150 4.19 -25.22 0.71
CA HIS A 150 2.79 -25.44 1.07
C HIS A 150 2.12 -24.18 1.62
N TYR A 151 2.86 -23.37 2.37
CA TYR A 151 2.37 -22.07 2.83
C TYR A 151 2.13 -21.11 1.65
N TRP A 152 3.08 -21.01 0.73
CA TRP A 152 2.92 -20.21 -0.48
C TRP A 152 1.72 -20.61 -1.31
N ASN A 153 1.48 -21.91 -1.51
CA ASN A 153 0.31 -22.38 -2.24
C ASN A 153 -1.01 -21.91 -1.61
N LYS A 154 -1.08 -21.83 -0.27
CA LYS A 154 -2.26 -21.27 0.41
C LYS A 154 -2.40 -19.77 0.14
N VAL A 155 -1.29 -19.02 0.24
CA VAL A 155 -1.31 -17.57 -0.04
C VAL A 155 -1.72 -17.30 -1.49
N GLN A 156 -1.21 -18.06 -2.46
CA GLN A 156 -1.63 -17.95 -3.87
C GLN A 156 -3.13 -18.21 -4.08
N ALA A 157 -3.70 -19.15 -3.35
CA ALA A 157 -5.13 -19.42 -3.44
C ALA A 157 -5.96 -18.23 -2.94
N GLU A 158 -5.55 -17.60 -1.81
CA GLU A 158 -6.22 -16.39 -1.31
C GLU A 158 -6.03 -15.19 -2.25
N LEU A 159 -4.84 -14.99 -2.84
CA LEU A 159 -4.60 -13.94 -3.85
C LEU A 159 -5.55 -14.08 -5.03
N LYS A 160 -5.71 -15.28 -5.54
CA LYS A 160 -6.63 -15.54 -6.66
C LYS A 160 -8.10 -15.27 -6.29
N GLU A 161 -8.52 -15.57 -5.08
CA GLU A 161 -9.88 -15.27 -4.60
C GLU A 161 -10.09 -13.74 -4.46
N LEU A 162 -9.07 -12.99 -3.99
CA LEU A 162 -9.12 -11.53 -3.90
C LEU A 162 -9.23 -10.88 -5.29
N GLU A 163 -8.44 -11.34 -6.27
CA GLU A 163 -8.53 -10.90 -7.67
C GLU A 163 -9.95 -11.09 -8.24
N LEU A 164 -10.50 -12.33 -8.13
CA LEU A 164 -11.84 -12.64 -8.61
C LEU A 164 -12.93 -11.80 -7.94
N TYR A 165 -12.77 -11.48 -6.66
CA TYR A 165 -13.70 -10.61 -5.95
C TYR A 165 -13.63 -9.15 -6.43
N ALA A 166 -12.44 -8.65 -6.76
CA ALA A 166 -12.24 -7.31 -7.29
C ALA A 166 -12.82 -7.13 -8.70
N GLU A 167 -12.70 -8.15 -9.57
CA GLU A 167 -13.24 -8.15 -10.95
C GLU A 167 -14.78 -8.18 -10.99
N ASN A 168 -15.45 -8.69 -9.96
CA ASN A 168 -16.90 -8.83 -9.90
C ASN A 168 -17.63 -7.67 -9.18
N LYS A 169 -16.94 -6.57 -8.86
CA LYS A 169 -17.50 -5.34 -8.28
C LYS A 169 -17.69 -4.25 -9.31
#